data_7254e4d8dd89871fe60ec5d4c0d17e07
#
_entry.id   7254e4d8dd89871fe60ec5d4c0d17e07
#
_cell.length_a   1.000
_cell.length_b   1.000
_cell.length_c   1.000
_cell.angle_alpha   90.00
_cell.angle_beta   90.00
_cell.angle_gamma   90.00
#
_symmetry.space_group_name_H-M   'P 1'
#
loop_
_entity.id
_entity.type
_entity.pdbx_description
1 polymer ?
#
loop_
_entity_poly.entity_id
_entity_poly.type
_entity_poly.pdbx_seq_one_letter_code
_entity_poly.pdbx_strand_id
1 'polypeptide(L)'
;MYDDRWAMELEVPGGEDAPTYSAAGKVFSLGSLARLSTIMRKQMHYISRFIQETFDDFATFDTSEQHMILHLFMTCLWELEGSYWTYRNLPAQQIEKMMLTLTTYSDLNNLEYLIMNKDEPQDICQLKQVITSLQMHIRATLLDQMRSIILSEVEFVALLALSLWSQRNLRGHEKAERVASKYRAQIFYDLHEHYRDERKMDNYANRFGDVMCLFVDAQMNATRIGEDIELLKLFNMYNIDTYVYDCLKGNPEGPC
;
A
#
# COMPACT_ATOMS: atom_id res chain seq x y z
N MET A 1 -12.31 6.84 7.77
CA MET A 1 -11.72 6.06 6.66
C MET A 1 -11.38 4.62 7.06
N TYR A 2 -10.53 4.37 8.07
CA TYR A 2 -10.12 2.99 8.41
C TYR A 2 -11.25 2.12 8.93
N ASP A 3 -12.13 2.63 9.78
CA ASP A 3 -13.25 1.86 10.33
C ASP A 3 -14.23 1.42 9.25
N ASP A 4 -14.56 2.29 8.30
CA ASP A 4 -15.44 1.98 7.17
C ASP A 4 -14.82 0.92 6.25
N ARG A 5 -13.50 1.04 5.98
CA ARG A 5 -12.77 0.05 5.18
C ARG A 5 -12.66 -1.29 5.89
N TRP A 6 -12.40 -1.28 7.20
CA TRP A 6 -12.40 -2.50 8.01
C TRP A 6 -13.75 -3.23 7.92
N ALA A 7 -14.85 -2.51 8.13
CA ALA A 7 -16.20 -3.07 8.04
C ALA A 7 -16.47 -3.63 6.63
N MET A 8 -16.13 -2.88 5.58
CA MET A 8 -16.28 -3.30 4.19
C MET A 8 -15.49 -4.57 3.87
N GLU A 9 -14.23 -4.66 4.36
CA GLU A 9 -13.40 -5.85 4.12
C GLU A 9 -13.95 -7.11 4.81
N LEU A 10 -14.57 -6.97 5.98
CA LEU A 10 -15.24 -8.09 6.67
C LEU A 10 -16.46 -8.62 5.89
N GLU A 11 -17.13 -7.78 5.08
CA GLU A 11 -18.24 -8.19 4.23
C GLU A 11 -17.78 -8.95 2.97
N VAL A 12 -16.49 -8.87 2.60
CA VAL A 12 -15.96 -9.63 1.47
C VAL A 12 -15.70 -11.06 1.91
N PRO A 13 -16.40 -12.06 1.33
CA PRO A 13 -16.25 -13.45 1.75
C PRO A 13 -14.79 -13.91 1.68
N GLY A 14 -14.29 -14.46 2.78
CA GLY A 14 -13.15 -15.37 2.72
C GLY A 14 -13.60 -16.71 2.16
N GLY A 15 -12.70 -17.55 1.66
CA GLY A 15 -13.07 -18.95 1.42
C GLY A 15 -13.63 -19.57 2.71
N GLU A 16 -14.65 -20.45 2.62
CA GLU A 16 -15.31 -21.05 3.78
C GLU A 16 -14.30 -21.71 4.76
N ASP A 17 -13.15 -22.17 4.23
CA ASP A 17 -12.07 -22.82 4.99
C ASP A 17 -10.78 -21.96 5.07
N ALA A 18 -10.87 -20.63 4.91
CA ALA A 18 -9.69 -19.78 4.97
C ALA A 18 -9.03 -19.86 6.36
N PRO A 19 -7.75 -20.25 6.47
CA PRO A 19 -7.04 -20.20 7.74
C PRO A 19 -7.11 -18.80 8.35
N THR A 20 -7.30 -18.74 9.67
CA THR A 20 -7.36 -17.47 10.40
C THR A 20 -6.19 -17.35 11.37
N TYR A 21 -5.82 -16.11 11.64
CA TYR A 21 -4.83 -15.75 12.64
C TYR A 21 -5.37 -14.68 13.57
N SER A 22 -5.25 -14.86 14.86
CA SER A 22 -5.72 -13.90 15.87
C SER A 22 -4.55 -13.19 16.52
N ALA A 23 -4.56 -11.86 16.49
CA ALA A 23 -3.60 -11.02 17.19
C ALA A 23 -4.23 -9.70 17.61
N ALA A 24 -3.79 -9.14 18.73
CA ALA A 24 -4.24 -7.85 19.24
C ALA A 24 -5.78 -7.73 19.36
N GLY A 25 -6.48 -8.82 19.66
CA GLY A 25 -7.95 -8.84 19.78
C GLY A 25 -8.70 -8.81 18.44
N LYS A 26 -7.98 -8.97 17.32
CA LYS A 26 -8.53 -9.00 15.96
C LYS A 26 -8.30 -10.36 15.32
N VAL A 27 -9.16 -10.73 14.37
CA VAL A 27 -9.04 -11.95 13.57
C VAL A 27 -8.75 -11.55 12.13
N PHE A 28 -7.69 -12.13 11.57
CA PHE A 28 -7.25 -11.93 10.20
C PHE A 28 -7.42 -13.22 9.40
N SER A 29 -7.80 -13.13 8.15
CA SER A 29 -7.95 -14.29 7.26
C SER A 29 -6.75 -14.42 6.34
N LEU A 30 -6.34 -15.65 6.01
CA LEU A 30 -5.37 -15.88 4.94
C LEU A 30 -5.96 -15.40 3.59
N GLY A 31 -5.16 -14.64 2.84
CA GLY A 31 -5.58 -14.02 1.60
C GLY A 31 -5.56 -14.96 0.41
N SER A 32 -6.52 -14.78 -0.50
CA SER A 32 -6.42 -15.25 -1.89
C SER A 32 -6.42 -14.06 -2.84
N LEU A 33 -5.81 -14.20 -4.01
CA LEU A 33 -5.73 -13.11 -4.99
C LEU A 33 -7.13 -12.66 -5.45
N ALA A 34 -8.10 -13.58 -5.56
CA ALA A 34 -9.48 -13.25 -5.90
C ALA A 34 -10.15 -12.37 -4.84
N ARG A 35 -9.93 -12.68 -3.54
CA ARG A 35 -10.43 -11.84 -2.45
C ARG A 35 -9.76 -10.48 -2.44
N LEU A 36 -8.44 -10.44 -2.63
CA LEU A 36 -7.67 -9.20 -2.70
C LEU A 36 -8.17 -8.28 -3.81
N SER A 37 -8.38 -8.80 -5.03
CA SER A 37 -8.94 -8.04 -6.15
C SER A 37 -10.28 -7.41 -5.79
N THR A 38 -11.16 -8.18 -5.12
CA THR A 38 -12.47 -7.67 -4.69
C THR A 38 -12.34 -6.56 -3.64
N ILE A 39 -11.45 -6.75 -2.65
CA ILE A 39 -11.17 -5.74 -1.62
C ILE A 39 -10.59 -4.47 -2.26
N MET A 40 -9.60 -4.60 -3.13
CA MET A 40 -8.95 -3.47 -3.81
C MET A 40 -9.94 -2.63 -4.62
N ARG A 41 -10.84 -3.27 -5.37
CA ARG A 41 -11.91 -2.57 -6.11
C ARG A 41 -12.81 -1.74 -5.18
N LYS A 42 -13.24 -2.33 -4.08
CA LYS A 42 -14.08 -1.62 -3.11
C LYS A 42 -13.34 -0.50 -2.39
N GLN A 43 -12.08 -0.73 -2.02
CA GLN A 43 -11.24 0.26 -1.35
C GLN A 43 -11.08 1.55 -2.16
N MET A 44 -10.97 1.46 -3.49
CA MET A 44 -10.80 2.62 -4.37
C MET A 44 -11.86 3.69 -4.12
N HIS A 45 -13.12 3.29 -3.97
CA HIS A 45 -14.20 4.23 -3.70
C HIS A 45 -14.02 4.97 -2.37
N TYR A 46 -13.67 4.24 -1.29
CA TYR A 46 -13.45 4.85 0.03
C TYR A 46 -12.23 5.78 0.04
N ILE A 47 -11.17 5.39 -0.64
CA ILE A 47 -9.93 6.17 -0.71
C ILE A 47 -10.14 7.43 -1.55
N SER A 48 -10.76 7.32 -2.72
CA SER A 48 -11.08 8.46 -3.58
C SER A 48 -11.96 9.48 -2.86
N ARG A 49 -13.01 9.01 -2.19
CA ARG A 49 -13.89 9.87 -1.39
C ARG A 49 -13.13 10.56 -0.26
N PHE A 50 -12.31 9.83 0.50
CA PHE A 50 -11.51 10.39 1.56
C PHE A 50 -10.54 11.47 1.07
N ILE A 51 -9.88 11.24 -0.08
CA ILE A 51 -8.97 12.23 -0.68
C ILE A 51 -9.74 13.48 -1.10
N GLN A 52 -10.92 13.34 -1.71
CA GLN A 52 -11.77 14.47 -2.10
C GLN A 52 -12.25 15.28 -0.89
N GLU A 53 -12.59 14.62 0.22
CA GLU A 53 -13.02 15.27 1.47
C GLU A 53 -11.86 15.92 2.24
N THR A 54 -10.61 15.45 2.03
CA THR A 54 -9.44 15.93 2.78
C THR A 54 -8.66 17.01 2.04
N PHE A 55 -8.62 16.95 0.71
CA PHE A 55 -7.81 17.84 -0.12
C PHE A 55 -8.69 18.61 -1.09
N ASP A 56 -9.12 19.80 -0.73
CA ASP A 56 -10.04 20.64 -1.53
C ASP A 56 -9.59 20.82 -2.99
N ASP A 57 -8.28 20.97 -3.21
CA ASP A 57 -7.73 21.14 -4.55
C ASP A 57 -7.89 19.88 -5.42
N PHE A 58 -8.10 18.69 -4.82
CA PHE A 58 -8.24 17.44 -5.57
C PHE A 58 -9.49 17.45 -6.47
N ALA A 59 -10.59 18.00 -5.97
CA ALA A 59 -11.82 18.17 -6.76
C ALA A 59 -11.69 19.14 -7.94
N THR A 60 -10.62 19.94 -7.99
CA THR A 60 -10.37 20.87 -9.09
C THR A 60 -9.69 20.25 -10.30
N PHE A 61 -9.16 19.02 -10.16
CA PHE A 61 -8.57 18.25 -11.26
C PHE A 61 -9.67 17.67 -12.15
N ASP A 62 -9.35 17.49 -13.43
CA ASP A 62 -10.23 16.72 -14.29
C ASP A 62 -10.18 15.21 -13.94
N THR A 63 -11.11 14.44 -14.48
CA THR A 63 -11.23 13.01 -14.18
C THR A 63 -9.96 12.23 -14.52
N SER A 64 -9.30 12.56 -15.63
CA SER A 64 -8.05 11.89 -16.04
C SER A 64 -6.91 12.18 -15.08
N GLU A 65 -6.77 13.42 -14.64
CA GLU A 65 -5.78 13.84 -13.65
C GLU A 65 -6.04 13.16 -12.28
N GLN A 66 -7.31 13.13 -11.85
CA GLN A 66 -7.70 12.44 -10.61
C GLN A 66 -7.36 10.95 -10.66
N HIS A 67 -7.70 10.27 -11.75
CA HIS A 67 -7.37 8.86 -11.96
C HIS A 67 -5.86 8.63 -11.93
N MET A 68 -5.09 9.42 -12.66
CA MET A 68 -3.63 9.33 -12.66
C MET A 68 -3.04 9.45 -11.25
N ILE A 69 -3.46 10.46 -10.49
CA ILE A 69 -2.97 10.69 -9.12
C ILE A 69 -3.31 9.48 -8.23
N LEU A 70 -4.55 8.98 -8.31
CA LEU A 70 -5.00 7.85 -7.51
C LEU A 70 -4.25 6.56 -7.85
N HIS A 71 -4.10 6.24 -9.12
CA HIS A 71 -3.40 5.03 -9.55
C HIS A 71 -1.96 4.98 -9.04
N LEU A 72 -1.24 6.08 -9.22
CA LEU A 72 0.16 6.18 -8.79
C LEU A 72 0.29 6.10 -7.26
N PHE A 73 -0.71 6.60 -6.54
CA PHE A 73 -0.77 6.52 -5.10
C PHE A 73 -1.06 5.11 -4.59
N MET A 74 -1.94 4.36 -5.27
CA MET A 74 -2.46 3.08 -4.76
C MET A 74 -1.37 2.05 -4.49
N THR A 75 -0.37 1.95 -5.36
CA THR A 75 0.73 0.98 -5.16
C THR A 75 1.52 1.31 -3.89
N CYS A 76 1.88 2.59 -3.69
CA CYS A 76 2.54 3.02 -2.46
C CYS A 76 1.66 2.82 -1.22
N LEU A 77 0.35 3.08 -1.34
CA LEU A 77 -0.60 2.91 -0.25
C LEU A 77 -0.62 1.46 0.23
N TRP A 78 -0.77 0.49 -0.68
CA TRP A 78 -0.86 -0.93 -0.29
C TRP A 78 0.40 -1.44 0.38
N GLU A 79 1.57 -1.02 -0.07
CA GLU A 79 2.84 -1.40 0.55
C GLU A 79 3.05 -0.77 1.92
N LEU A 80 2.80 0.53 2.02
CA LEU A 80 2.92 1.25 3.28
C LEU A 80 1.92 0.73 4.31
N GLU A 81 0.66 0.51 3.90
CA GLU A 81 -0.38 -0.05 4.78
C GLU A 81 -0.05 -1.50 5.17
N GLY A 82 0.30 -2.35 4.21
CA GLY A 82 0.67 -3.74 4.47
C GLY A 82 1.82 -3.85 5.47
N SER A 83 2.87 -3.03 5.28
CA SER A 83 4.01 -2.97 6.19
C SER A 83 3.63 -2.42 7.56
N TYR A 84 2.88 -1.31 7.61
CA TYR A 84 2.47 -0.67 8.86
C TYR A 84 1.52 -1.56 9.68
N TRP A 85 0.53 -2.18 9.05
CA TRP A 85 -0.39 -3.09 9.75
C TRP A 85 0.29 -4.39 10.17
N THR A 86 1.31 -4.86 9.42
CA THR A 86 2.18 -5.96 9.86
C THR A 86 2.96 -5.54 11.10
N TYR A 87 3.56 -4.36 11.09
CA TYR A 87 4.26 -3.80 12.25
C TYR A 87 3.38 -3.71 13.49
N ARG A 88 2.13 -3.26 13.33
CA ARG A 88 1.20 -3.03 14.43
C ARG A 88 0.54 -4.29 14.98
N ASN A 89 0.31 -5.30 14.15
CA ASN A 89 -0.54 -6.43 14.51
C ASN A 89 0.22 -7.77 14.60
N LEU A 90 1.37 -7.92 13.93
CA LEU A 90 2.09 -9.19 13.90
C LEU A 90 3.40 -9.14 14.70
N PRO A 91 3.69 -10.17 15.52
CA PRO A 91 4.96 -10.28 16.22
C PRO A 91 6.15 -10.29 15.25
N ALA A 92 7.28 -9.71 15.66
CA ALA A 92 8.48 -9.63 14.82
C ALA A 92 9.03 -11.00 14.40
N GLN A 93 8.79 -12.03 15.22
CA GLN A 93 9.24 -13.41 15.00
C GLN A 93 8.48 -14.11 13.85
N GLN A 94 7.28 -13.62 13.48
CA GLN A 94 6.51 -14.19 12.37
C GLN A 94 6.96 -13.59 11.05
N ILE A 95 8.16 -13.97 10.62
CA ILE A 95 8.78 -13.44 9.40
C ILE A 95 8.08 -13.92 8.13
N GLU A 96 7.39 -15.04 8.20
CA GLU A 96 6.63 -15.64 7.10
C GLU A 96 5.31 -14.91 6.80
N LYS A 97 4.77 -14.14 7.77
CA LYS A 97 3.47 -13.48 7.62
C LYS A 97 3.60 -12.00 7.34
N MET A 98 2.72 -11.49 6.48
CA MET A 98 2.62 -10.07 6.15
C MET A 98 1.16 -9.70 5.88
N MET A 99 0.69 -8.57 6.44
CA MET A 99 -0.63 -8.05 6.11
C MET A 99 -0.66 -7.57 4.67
N LEU A 100 -1.72 -7.91 3.95
CA LEU A 100 -1.98 -7.48 2.58
C LEU A 100 -3.05 -6.39 2.54
N THR A 101 -4.00 -6.46 3.48
CA THR A 101 -5.05 -5.48 3.69
C THR A 101 -5.30 -5.33 5.19
N LEU A 102 -6.33 -4.60 5.60
CA LEU A 102 -6.68 -4.44 7.02
C LEU A 102 -7.07 -5.76 7.70
N THR A 103 -7.70 -6.69 6.96
CA THR A 103 -8.24 -7.94 7.50
C THR A 103 -7.58 -9.20 6.95
N THR A 104 -6.64 -9.05 6.01
CA THR A 104 -6.09 -10.17 5.23
C THR A 104 -4.57 -10.20 5.30
N TYR A 105 -4.00 -11.39 5.50
CA TYR A 105 -2.55 -11.60 5.52
C TYR A 105 -2.11 -12.63 4.47
N SER A 106 -0.84 -12.57 4.08
CA SER A 106 -0.12 -13.64 3.36
C SER A 106 0.72 -14.45 4.35
N ASP A 107 0.98 -15.71 3.99
CA ASP A 107 1.87 -16.61 4.74
C ASP A 107 2.77 -17.34 3.73
N LEU A 108 4.09 -17.12 3.82
CA LEU A 108 5.08 -17.75 2.92
C LEU A 108 5.07 -19.28 3.01
N ASN A 109 4.65 -19.83 4.18
CA ASN A 109 4.50 -21.26 4.35
C ASN A 109 3.23 -21.81 3.69
N ASN A 110 2.33 -20.93 3.24
CA ASN A 110 1.04 -21.31 2.63
C ASN A 110 0.70 -20.43 1.42
N LEU A 111 1.70 -20.13 0.59
CA LEU A 111 1.52 -19.33 -0.63
C LEU A 111 0.60 -19.98 -1.67
N GLU A 112 0.42 -21.28 -1.61
CA GLU A 112 -0.52 -22.00 -2.46
C GLU A 112 -1.94 -21.45 -2.30
N TYR A 113 -2.36 -21.16 -1.07
CA TYR A 113 -3.68 -20.58 -0.83
C TYR A 113 -3.82 -19.18 -1.47
N LEU A 114 -2.78 -18.38 -1.43
CA LEU A 114 -2.79 -17.04 -2.05
C LEU A 114 -2.98 -17.13 -3.57
N ILE A 115 -2.27 -18.06 -4.23
CA ILE A 115 -2.17 -18.14 -5.69
C ILE A 115 -3.11 -19.18 -6.33
N MET A 116 -3.83 -20.00 -5.53
CA MET A 116 -4.76 -21.00 -6.08
C MET A 116 -5.87 -20.33 -6.89
N ASN A 117 -5.72 -20.43 -8.21
CA ASN A 117 -6.81 -20.25 -9.14
C ASN A 117 -7.18 -21.62 -9.71
N LYS A 118 -8.47 -22.00 -9.65
CA LYS A 118 -8.90 -23.38 -9.93
C LYS A 118 -8.75 -23.81 -11.40
N ASP A 119 -8.41 -22.89 -12.30
CA ASP A 119 -8.64 -23.09 -13.74
C ASP A 119 -7.38 -23.08 -14.63
N GLU A 120 -6.15 -22.88 -14.11
CA GLU A 120 -4.96 -22.84 -14.99
C GLU A 120 -3.72 -23.56 -14.42
N PRO A 121 -3.01 -24.36 -15.25
CA PRO A 121 -1.70 -24.89 -14.91
C PRO A 121 -0.65 -23.79 -15.06
N GLN A 122 -0.22 -23.21 -13.94
CA GLN A 122 0.83 -22.19 -13.91
C GLN A 122 2.13 -22.80 -13.38
N ASP A 123 3.26 -22.17 -13.69
CA ASP A 123 4.51 -22.46 -13.00
C ASP A 123 4.47 -21.89 -11.57
N ILE A 124 3.74 -22.62 -10.71
CA ILE A 124 3.53 -22.28 -9.30
C ILE A 124 4.88 -22.09 -8.58
N CYS A 125 5.90 -22.80 -8.99
CA CYS A 125 7.23 -22.74 -8.35
C CYS A 125 7.88 -21.37 -8.58
N GLN A 126 7.89 -20.90 -9.83
CA GLN A 126 8.44 -19.58 -10.16
C GLN A 126 7.62 -18.45 -9.54
N LEU A 127 6.29 -18.54 -9.57
CA LEU A 127 5.41 -17.56 -8.97
C LEU A 127 5.64 -17.45 -7.44
N LYS A 128 5.78 -18.57 -6.75
CA LYS A 128 6.15 -18.58 -5.32
C LYS A 128 7.49 -17.91 -5.06
N GLN A 129 8.49 -18.11 -5.92
CA GLN A 129 9.79 -17.46 -5.79
C GLN A 129 9.69 -15.95 -5.93
N VAL A 130 8.94 -15.45 -6.92
CA VAL A 130 8.71 -14.02 -7.13
C VAL A 130 8.01 -13.40 -5.92
N ILE A 131 6.90 -13.99 -5.45
CA ILE A 131 6.15 -13.49 -4.29
C ILE A 131 7.02 -13.51 -3.02
N THR A 132 7.77 -14.58 -2.79
CA THR A 132 8.67 -14.68 -1.63
C THR A 132 9.75 -13.59 -1.69
N SER A 133 10.41 -13.42 -2.85
CA SER A 133 11.43 -12.39 -3.04
C SER A 133 10.87 -10.99 -2.79
N LEU A 134 9.69 -10.70 -3.32
CA LEU A 134 9.01 -9.42 -3.15
C LEU A 134 8.66 -9.17 -1.67
N GLN A 135 8.03 -10.14 -1.01
CA GLN A 135 7.65 -10.00 0.41
C GLN A 135 8.87 -9.80 1.31
N MET A 136 9.95 -10.53 1.09
CA MET A 136 11.20 -10.37 1.86
C MET A 136 11.86 -9.02 1.60
N HIS A 137 11.79 -8.53 0.36
CA HIS A 137 12.32 -7.20 0.02
C HIS A 137 11.54 -6.08 0.71
N ILE A 138 10.20 -6.08 0.62
CA ILE A 138 9.34 -5.10 1.30
C ILE A 138 9.57 -5.14 2.82
N ARG A 139 9.72 -6.35 3.38
CA ARG A 139 10.05 -6.51 4.80
C ARG A 139 11.33 -5.78 5.15
N ALA A 140 12.42 -6.01 4.43
CA ALA A 140 13.72 -5.43 4.71
C ALA A 140 13.75 -3.90 4.52
N THR A 141 13.06 -3.40 3.51
CA THR A 141 13.10 -1.97 3.13
C THR A 141 12.08 -1.11 3.88
N LEU A 142 10.93 -1.66 4.26
CA LEU A 142 9.89 -0.90 4.96
C LEU A 142 9.62 -1.39 6.37
N LEU A 143 9.21 -2.67 6.50
CA LEU A 143 8.72 -3.18 7.79
C LEU A 143 9.79 -3.16 8.88
N ASP A 144 11.00 -3.64 8.60
CA ASP A 144 12.07 -3.69 9.59
C ASP A 144 12.58 -2.28 9.94
N GLN A 145 12.55 -1.36 8.99
CA GLN A 145 12.84 0.05 9.25
C GLN A 145 11.74 0.70 10.10
N MET A 146 10.44 0.49 9.80
CA MET A 146 9.32 0.98 10.62
C MET A 146 9.45 0.50 12.07
N ARG A 147 9.86 -0.75 12.28
CA ARG A 147 10.13 -1.32 13.62
C ARG A 147 11.33 -0.67 14.29
N SER A 148 12.43 -0.52 13.56
CA SER A 148 13.68 0.07 14.06
C SER A 148 13.48 1.49 14.59
N ILE A 149 12.74 2.30 13.85
CA ILE A 149 12.47 3.68 14.25
C ILE A 149 11.23 3.83 15.15
N ILE A 150 10.48 2.76 15.40
CA ILE A 150 9.21 2.80 16.15
C ILE A 150 8.28 3.85 15.53
N LEU A 151 7.94 3.64 14.24
CA LEU A 151 7.17 4.60 13.44
C LEU A 151 5.83 4.93 14.13
N SER A 152 5.57 6.22 14.34
CA SER A 152 4.33 6.69 14.94
C SER A 152 3.20 6.76 13.90
N GLU A 153 1.96 6.83 14.36
CA GLU A 153 0.79 6.96 13.49
C GLU A 153 0.80 8.28 12.70
N VAL A 154 1.21 9.37 13.33
CA VAL A 154 1.32 10.69 12.66
C VAL A 154 2.34 10.62 11.52
N GLU A 155 3.49 10.02 11.75
CA GLU A 155 4.53 9.83 10.71
C GLU A 155 4.04 8.91 9.59
N PHE A 156 3.29 7.84 9.92
CA PHE A 156 2.68 6.97 8.93
C PHE A 156 1.66 7.70 8.05
N VAL A 157 0.78 8.51 8.64
CA VAL A 157 -0.18 9.33 7.89
C VAL A 157 0.54 10.35 7.01
N ALA A 158 1.61 10.95 7.50
CA ALA A 158 2.44 11.87 6.70
C ALA A 158 3.11 11.15 5.50
N LEU A 159 3.60 9.92 5.68
CA LEU A 159 4.12 9.09 4.58
C LEU A 159 3.06 8.82 3.51
N LEU A 160 1.83 8.50 3.90
CA LEU A 160 0.72 8.30 2.96
C LEU A 160 0.40 9.60 2.20
N ALA A 161 0.31 10.73 2.90
CA ALA A 161 0.03 12.02 2.28
C ALA A 161 1.17 12.46 1.33
N LEU A 162 2.44 12.25 1.69
CA LEU A 162 3.59 12.50 0.83
C LEU A 162 3.58 11.59 -0.41
N SER A 163 3.13 10.33 -0.27
CA SER A 163 3.03 9.40 -1.39
C SER A 163 1.94 9.81 -2.39
N LEU A 164 0.81 10.32 -1.90
CA LEU A 164 -0.24 10.88 -2.76
C LEU A 164 0.27 12.07 -3.58
N TRP A 165 1.02 12.97 -2.96
CA TRP A 165 1.54 14.18 -3.57
C TRP A 165 3.00 14.04 -4.04
N SER A 166 3.41 12.83 -4.45
CA SER A 166 4.76 12.56 -4.92
C SER A 166 5.06 13.30 -6.22
N GLN A 167 6.11 14.13 -6.19
CA GLN A 167 6.53 14.90 -7.36
C GLN A 167 6.96 14.04 -8.55
N ARG A 168 7.53 12.84 -8.28
CA ARG A 168 7.97 11.92 -9.33
C ARG A 168 6.84 11.51 -10.25
N ASN A 169 5.66 11.32 -9.67
CA ASN A 169 4.49 10.81 -10.35
C ASN A 169 3.71 11.89 -11.12
N LEU A 170 3.96 13.16 -10.85
CA LEU A 170 3.19 14.30 -11.38
C LEU A 170 3.97 15.13 -12.42
N ARG A 171 5.16 14.67 -12.83
CA ARG A 171 6.00 15.37 -13.79
C ARG A 171 5.26 15.61 -15.11
N GLY A 172 5.32 16.85 -15.58
CA GLY A 172 4.68 17.27 -16.84
C GLY A 172 3.24 17.74 -16.70
N HIS A 173 2.66 17.64 -15.49
CA HIS A 173 1.33 18.13 -15.17
C HIS A 173 1.43 19.36 -14.27
N GLU A 174 1.68 20.54 -14.86
CA GLU A 174 1.97 21.79 -14.13
C GLU A 174 1.00 22.12 -12.99
N LYS A 175 -0.31 21.89 -13.21
CA LYS A 175 -1.34 22.13 -12.19
C LYS A 175 -1.16 21.19 -11.01
N ALA A 176 -1.01 19.89 -11.28
CA ALA A 176 -0.82 18.86 -10.27
C ALA A 176 0.50 19.06 -9.52
N GLU A 177 1.58 19.44 -10.21
CA GLU A 177 2.87 19.75 -9.58
C GLU A 177 2.78 20.93 -8.60
N ARG A 178 2.05 22.00 -8.96
CA ARG A 178 1.85 23.16 -8.06
C ARG A 178 1.06 22.78 -6.82
N VAL A 179 -0.05 22.06 -6.99
CA VAL A 179 -0.89 21.59 -5.89
C VAL A 179 -0.11 20.64 -4.99
N ALA A 180 0.60 19.69 -5.56
CA ALA A 180 1.44 18.76 -4.82
C ALA A 180 2.55 19.48 -4.04
N SER A 181 3.15 20.54 -4.61
CA SER A 181 4.16 21.33 -3.90
C SER A 181 3.58 22.04 -2.68
N LYS A 182 2.35 22.59 -2.80
CA LYS A 182 1.61 23.22 -1.70
C LYS A 182 1.40 22.22 -0.54
N TYR A 183 0.83 21.04 -0.85
CA TYR A 183 0.54 20.04 0.19
C TYR A 183 1.79 19.43 0.79
N ARG A 184 2.84 19.15 0.02
CA ARG A 184 4.12 18.70 0.58
C ARG A 184 4.72 19.70 1.56
N ALA A 185 4.70 21.00 1.21
CA ALA A 185 5.18 22.04 2.12
C ALA A 185 4.39 22.04 3.44
N GLN A 186 3.06 21.88 3.37
CA GLN A 186 2.21 21.79 4.56
C GLN A 186 2.52 20.54 5.38
N ILE A 187 2.63 19.36 4.76
CA ILE A 187 2.94 18.11 5.45
C ILE A 187 4.30 18.20 6.17
N PHE A 188 5.31 18.79 5.52
CA PHE A 188 6.60 19.01 6.18
C PHE A 188 6.49 19.95 7.36
N TYR A 189 5.75 21.05 7.21
CA TYR A 189 5.50 21.99 8.29
C TYR A 189 4.82 21.28 9.48
N ASP A 190 3.75 20.52 9.23
CA ASP A 190 3.01 19.79 10.26
C ASP A 190 3.88 18.74 10.97
N LEU A 191 4.73 18.02 10.23
CA LEU A 191 5.70 17.10 10.83
C LEU A 191 6.72 17.82 11.73
N HIS A 192 7.21 18.97 11.31
CA HIS A 192 8.12 19.77 12.13
C HIS A 192 7.44 20.28 13.41
N GLU A 193 6.19 20.75 13.33
CA GLU A 193 5.41 21.12 14.51
C GLU A 193 5.19 19.92 15.44
N HIS A 194 4.80 18.76 14.89
CA HIS A 194 4.63 17.53 15.64
C HIS A 194 5.90 17.17 16.44
N TYR A 195 7.06 17.18 15.80
CA TYR A 195 8.32 16.86 16.48
C TYR A 195 8.68 17.90 17.56
N ARG A 196 8.57 19.19 17.24
CA ARG A 196 8.94 20.28 18.14
C ARG A 196 7.95 20.43 19.28
N ASP A 197 6.67 20.52 18.95
CA ASP A 197 5.65 21.01 19.88
C ASP A 197 4.91 19.89 20.60
N GLU A 198 4.63 18.76 19.96
CA GLU A 198 3.97 17.63 20.59
C GLU A 198 4.96 16.65 21.23
N ARG A 199 6.00 16.25 20.48
CA ARG A 199 7.00 15.30 20.98
C ARG A 199 8.13 15.96 21.78
N LYS A 200 8.22 17.30 21.81
CA LYS A 200 9.22 18.08 22.55
C LYS A 200 10.66 17.63 22.23
N MET A 201 10.96 17.38 20.95
CA MET A 201 12.27 16.96 20.50
C MET A 201 13.13 18.20 20.18
N ASP A 202 14.23 18.41 20.88
CA ASP A 202 15.16 19.53 20.63
C ASP A 202 15.91 19.34 19.30
N ASN A 203 16.23 18.09 18.96
CA ASN A 203 16.88 17.73 17.69
C ASN A 203 16.19 16.52 17.06
N TYR A 204 15.45 16.76 16.02
CA TYR A 204 14.71 15.72 15.28
C TYR A 204 15.19 15.52 13.84
N ALA A 205 16.31 16.13 13.46
CA ALA A 205 16.80 16.04 12.06
C ALA A 205 17.04 14.59 11.61
N ASN A 206 17.65 13.75 12.46
CA ASN A 206 17.86 12.34 12.17
C ASN A 206 16.52 11.61 12.03
N ARG A 207 15.59 11.85 12.95
CA ARG A 207 14.24 11.24 12.91
C ARG A 207 13.49 11.60 11.64
N PHE A 208 13.51 12.88 11.26
CA PHE A 208 12.92 13.33 10.00
C PHE A 208 13.60 12.66 8.80
N GLY A 209 14.94 12.55 8.84
CA GLY A 209 15.70 11.83 7.82
C GLY A 209 15.28 10.37 7.68
N ASP A 210 15.15 9.64 8.80
CA ASP A 210 14.73 8.24 8.81
C ASP A 210 13.33 8.07 8.18
N VAL A 211 12.38 8.95 8.50
CA VAL A 211 11.04 8.93 7.90
C VAL A 211 11.09 9.25 6.41
N MET A 212 11.95 10.16 5.96
CA MET A 212 12.13 10.45 4.54
C MET A 212 12.81 9.30 3.79
N CYS A 213 13.68 8.53 4.41
CA CYS A 213 14.23 7.31 3.83
C CYS A 213 13.12 6.27 3.58
N LEU A 214 12.22 6.05 4.54
CA LEU A 214 11.04 5.20 4.33
C LEU A 214 10.17 5.66 3.17
N PHE A 215 9.99 6.98 3.01
CA PHE A 215 9.25 7.52 1.86
C PHE A 215 9.92 7.17 0.53
N VAL A 216 11.25 7.31 0.44
CA VAL A 216 12.00 6.98 -0.78
C VAL A 216 11.92 5.48 -1.06
N ASP A 217 12.09 4.64 -0.05
CA ASP A 217 12.02 3.19 -0.19
C ASP A 217 10.62 2.73 -0.66
N ALA A 218 9.54 3.32 -0.13
CA ALA A 218 8.19 3.06 -0.60
C ALA A 218 8.01 3.41 -2.09
N GLN A 219 8.55 4.54 -2.55
CA GLN A 219 8.50 4.94 -3.96
C GLN A 219 9.30 3.99 -4.86
N MET A 220 10.43 3.49 -4.38
CA MET A 220 11.27 2.52 -5.11
C MET A 220 10.56 1.16 -5.20
N ASN A 221 9.98 0.70 -4.11
CA ASN A 221 9.23 -0.55 -4.06
C ASN A 221 8.02 -0.52 -4.98
N ALA A 222 7.24 0.56 -4.98
CA ALA A 222 6.11 0.73 -5.88
C ALA A 222 6.51 0.62 -7.36
N THR A 223 7.67 1.17 -7.73
CA THR A 223 8.21 1.01 -9.08
C THR A 223 8.56 -0.44 -9.39
N ARG A 224 9.25 -1.12 -8.47
CA ARG A 224 9.63 -2.52 -8.62
C ARG A 224 8.42 -3.45 -8.74
N ILE A 225 7.40 -3.26 -7.92
CA ILE A 225 6.16 -4.05 -8.03
C ILE A 225 5.53 -3.89 -9.41
N GLY A 226 5.49 -2.67 -9.94
CA GLY A 226 5.01 -2.43 -11.28
C GLY A 226 5.81 -3.22 -12.35
N GLU A 227 7.13 -3.28 -12.22
CA GLU A 227 8.01 -4.06 -13.11
C GLU A 227 7.79 -5.58 -12.95
N ASP A 228 7.71 -6.08 -11.71
CA ASP A 228 7.47 -7.50 -11.43
C ASP A 228 6.11 -7.97 -12.00
N ILE A 229 5.07 -7.14 -11.88
CA ILE A 229 3.75 -7.43 -12.45
C ILE A 229 3.77 -7.49 -13.98
N GLU A 230 4.54 -6.62 -14.64
CA GLU A 230 4.73 -6.69 -16.10
C GLU A 230 5.40 -8.00 -16.51
N LEU A 231 6.44 -8.39 -15.79
CA LEU A 231 7.13 -9.65 -16.06
C LEU A 231 6.19 -10.85 -15.87
N LEU A 232 5.39 -10.88 -14.79
CA LEU A 232 4.41 -11.94 -14.57
C LEU A 232 3.39 -12.03 -15.69
N LYS A 233 2.92 -10.90 -16.22
CA LYS A 233 2.00 -10.83 -17.36
C LYS A 233 2.66 -11.25 -18.66
N LEU A 234 3.86 -10.73 -18.94
CA LEU A 234 4.62 -11.03 -20.17
C LEU A 234 4.91 -12.52 -20.33
N PHE A 235 5.24 -13.18 -19.22
CA PHE A 235 5.54 -14.61 -19.21
C PHE A 235 4.31 -15.49 -18.98
N ASN A 236 3.10 -14.92 -18.96
CA ASN A 236 1.85 -15.63 -18.64
C ASN A 236 1.94 -16.48 -17.36
N MET A 237 2.72 -16.01 -16.38
CA MET A 237 2.94 -16.72 -15.12
C MET A 237 1.73 -16.66 -14.21
N TYR A 238 0.87 -15.66 -14.41
CA TYR A 238 -0.37 -15.48 -13.67
C TYR A 238 -1.38 -14.64 -14.47
N ASN A 239 -2.65 -15.08 -14.48
CA ASN A 239 -3.74 -14.28 -15.06
C ASN A 239 -4.18 -13.22 -14.02
N ILE A 240 -3.49 -12.07 -14.05
CA ILE A 240 -3.76 -10.96 -13.13
C ILE A 240 -5.12 -10.35 -13.51
N ASP A 241 -5.98 -10.17 -12.50
CA ASP A 241 -7.22 -9.41 -12.66
C ASP A 241 -6.91 -8.07 -13.35
N THR A 242 -7.59 -7.79 -14.47
CA THR A 242 -7.37 -6.59 -15.28
C THR A 242 -7.45 -5.32 -14.47
N TYR A 243 -8.40 -5.24 -13.54
CA TYR A 243 -8.54 -4.07 -12.68
C TYR A 243 -7.31 -3.85 -11.78
N VAL A 244 -6.83 -4.91 -11.10
CA VAL A 244 -5.63 -4.83 -10.27
C VAL A 244 -4.42 -4.45 -11.10
N TYR A 245 -4.29 -5.05 -12.29
CA TYR A 245 -3.22 -4.71 -13.23
C TYR A 245 -3.26 -3.25 -13.64
N ASP A 246 -4.42 -2.74 -14.06
CA ASP A 246 -4.59 -1.36 -14.49
C ASP A 246 -4.34 -0.38 -13.34
N CYS A 247 -4.80 -0.71 -12.12
CA CYS A 247 -4.50 0.06 -10.92
C CYS A 247 -3.00 0.14 -10.60
N LEU A 248 -2.26 -0.96 -10.79
CA LEU A 248 -0.82 -1.00 -10.50
C LEU A 248 0.02 -0.35 -11.61
N LYS A 249 -0.51 -0.21 -12.82
CA LYS A 249 0.15 0.37 -13.98
C LYS A 249 -0.14 1.84 -14.21
N GLY A 250 -1.14 2.39 -13.55
CA GLY A 250 -1.56 3.76 -13.80
C GLY A 250 -2.11 3.96 -15.22
N ASN A 251 -2.81 2.95 -15.77
CA ASN A 251 -3.43 3.05 -17.09
C ASN A 251 -4.68 3.95 -17.01
N PRO A 252 -4.71 5.14 -17.63
CA PRO A 252 -5.79 6.10 -17.51
C PRO A 252 -7.11 5.66 -18.19
N GLU A 253 -7.08 4.60 -18.99
CA GLU A 253 -8.24 4.08 -19.73
C GLU A 253 -8.95 2.90 -19.03
N GLY A 254 -8.43 2.47 -17.87
CA GLY A 254 -9.05 1.40 -17.08
C GLY A 254 -10.36 1.88 -16.43
N PRO A 255 -11.40 1.02 -16.33
CA PRO A 255 -12.65 1.38 -15.67
C PRO A 255 -12.41 1.51 -14.15
N CYS A 256 -12.52 2.70 -13.63
CA CYS A 256 -12.67 2.98 -12.19
C CYS A 256 -14.13 3.06 -11.83
#